data_995b8cf7ce02b2bdb9cfa0b39f5222b6
#
_entry.id   995b8cf7ce02b2bdb9cfa0b39f5222b6
#
_cell.length_a   1.000
_cell.length_b   1.000
_cell.length_c   1.000
_cell.angle_alpha   90.00
_cell.angle_beta   90.00
_cell.angle_gamma   90.00
#
_symmetry.space_group_name_H-M   'P 1'
#
loop_
_entity.id
_entity.type
_entity.pdbx_description
1 polymer ?
#
loop_
_entity_poly.entity_id
_entity_poly.type
_entity_poly.pdbx_seq_one_letter_code
_entity_poly.pdbx_strand_id
1 'polypeptide(L)'
;MDKVDLIYIGEKPFKKDTVTGSRLIFPKGKTVPTPAEVAWRLLAHPKVWIRADELAGWAEEQERLNEARRLAEEEAERLAEEERQKRDMHCGVYGDIGRLTSAQLRTLVEGTELNIQPQGSQEKVDAYRLRVRDALRAKIGQEENA
;
A
#
# COMPACT_ATOMS: atom_id res chain seq x y z
N MET A 1 40.71 -2.57 -29.42
CA MET A 1 40.23 -2.86 -28.07
C MET A 1 38.73 -3.11 -28.09
N ASP A 2 38.33 -4.14 -27.38
CA ASP A 2 36.92 -4.48 -27.29
C ASP A 2 36.15 -3.45 -26.50
N LYS A 3 34.96 -3.11 -26.97
CA LYS A 3 34.05 -2.24 -26.27
C LYS A 3 32.79 -3.02 -25.89
N VAL A 4 32.23 -2.65 -24.76
CA VAL A 4 30.96 -3.23 -24.26
C VAL A 4 29.94 -2.11 -24.24
N ASP A 5 28.78 -2.35 -24.84
CA ASP A 5 27.68 -1.38 -24.85
C ASP A 5 26.99 -1.40 -23.49
N LEU A 6 27.01 -0.27 -22.80
CA LEU A 6 26.38 -0.09 -21.51
C LEU A 6 25.22 0.89 -21.59
N ILE A 7 24.26 0.72 -20.69
CA ILE A 7 23.13 1.64 -20.53
C ILE A 7 23.03 2.03 -19.07
N TYR A 8 22.87 3.35 -18.84
CA TYR A 8 22.55 3.91 -17.52
C TYR A 8 21.05 3.75 -17.27
N ILE A 9 20.70 3.10 -16.17
CA ILE A 9 19.30 2.78 -15.80
C ILE A 9 18.82 3.54 -14.57
N GLY A 10 19.62 4.46 -14.03
CA GLY A 10 19.23 5.27 -12.89
C GLY A 10 18.22 6.37 -13.25
N GLU A 11 17.78 7.10 -12.25
CA GLU A 11 16.70 8.09 -12.39
C GLU A 11 17.12 9.44 -12.95
N LYS A 12 18.42 9.76 -12.86
CA LYS A 12 18.93 11.07 -13.31
C LYS A 12 18.96 11.14 -14.84
N PRO A 13 18.94 12.35 -15.43
CA PRO A 13 19.03 12.49 -16.90
C PRO A 13 20.30 11.92 -17.50
N PHE A 14 21.40 11.95 -16.76
CA PHE A 14 22.67 11.38 -17.16
C PHE A 14 23.49 11.00 -15.93
N LYS A 15 24.50 10.15 -16.14
CA LYS A 15 25.43 9.75 -15.10
C LYS A 15 26.85 9.83 -15.64
N LYS A 16 27.72 10.46 -14.89
CA LYS A 16 29.16 10.45 -15.18
C LYS A 16 29.82 9.23 -14.54
N ASP A 17 30.85 8.72 -15.17
CA ASP A 17 31.66 7.66 -14.57
C ASP A 17 32.50 8.23 -13.43
N THR A 18 32.02 8.06 -12.22
CA THR A 18 32.73 8.45 -11.00
C THR A 18 33.48 7.27 -10.37
N VAL A 19 33.36 6.07 -10.96
CA VAL A 19 33.98 4.84 -10.45
C VAL A 19 35.40 4.69 -10.95
N THR A 20 35.61 4.84 -12.27
CA THR A 20 36.92 4.64 -12.87
C THR A 20 37.63 5.95 -13.25
N GLY A 21 36.90 7.06 -13.27
CA GLY A 21 37.45 8.35 -13.68
C GLY A 21 37.63 8.48 -15.20
N SER A 22 36.97 7.65 -16.00
CA SER A 22 37.12 7.66 -17.47
C SER A 22 36.52 8.90 -18.15
N ARG A 23 35.78 9.72 -17.40
CA ARG A 23 35.07 10.92 -17.88
C ARG A 23 33.93 10.61 -18.86
N LEU A 24 33.56 9.35 -19.03
CA LEU A 24 32.40 8.99 -19.84
C LEU A 24 31.12 9.49 -19.22
N ILE A 25 30.19 9.92 -20.08
CA ILE A 25 28.87 10.39 -19.68
C ILE A 25 27.84 9.43 -20.28
N PHE A 26 26.91 8.96 -19.44
CA PHE A 26 25.87 8.01 -19.84
C PHE A 26 24.50 8.70 -19.75
N PRO A 27 23.96 9.19 -20.88
CA PRO A 27 22.58 9.70 -20.90
C PRO A 27 21.61 8.54 -20.59
N LYS A 28 20.57 8.84 -19.83
CA LYS A 28 19.58 7.83 -19.41
C LYS A 28 18.98 7.11 -20.62
N GLY A 29 19.00 5.78 -20.59
CA GLY A 29 18.38 4.95 -21.60
C GLY A 29 19.12 4.87 -22.93
N LYS A 30 20.28 5.50 -23.07
CA LYS A 30 21.07 5.47 -24.30
C LYS A 30 22.26 4.52 -24.18
N THR A 31 22.50 3.76 -25.25
CA THR A 31 23.67 2.87 -25.33
C THR A 31 24.95 3.68 -25.53
N VAL A 32 25.94 3.41 -24.69
CA VAL A 32 27.25 4.06 -24.79
C VAL A 32 28.32 2.98 -24.91
N PRO A 33 29.07 2.94 -26.04
CA PRO A 33 30.19 2.02 -26.18
C PRO A 33 31.26 2.38 -25.13
N THR A 34 31.67 1.40 -24.34
CA THR A 34 32.57 1.60 -23.20
C THR A 34 33.74 0.64 -23.31
N PRO A 35 34.99 1.09 -23.12
CA PRO A 35 36.12 0.16 -23.09
C PRO A 35 35.91 -0.97 -22.11
N ALA A 36 36.27 -2.19 -22.47
CA ALA A 36 35.97 -3.39 -21.67
C ALA A 36 36.45 -3.27 -20.22
N GLU A 37 37.65 -2.75 -20.00
CA GLU A 37 38.18 -2.58 -18.65
C GLU A 37 37.31 -1.68 -17.77
N VAL A 38 36.83 -0.59 -18.35
CA VAL A 38 35.93 0.35 -17.67
C VAL A 38 34.56 -0.31 -17.46
N ALA A 39 34.04 -0.95 -18.50
CA ALA A 39 32.72 -1.57 -18.46
C ALA A 39 32.59 -2.59 -17.33
N TRP A 40 33.55 -3.47 -17.15
CA TRP A 40 33.51 -4.49 -16.09
C TRP A 40 33.47 -3.88 -14.70
N ARG A 41 34.15 -2.75 -14.51
CA ARG A 41 34.11 -2.04 -13.22
C ARG A 41 32.78 -1.35 -12.99
N LEU A 42 32.17 -0.78 -14.02
CA LEU A 42 30.85 -0.16 -13.92
C LEU A 42 29.75 -1.20 -13.71
N LEU A 43 29.86 -2.36 -14.34
CA LEU A 43 28.88 -3.45 -14.19
C LEU A 43 28.86 -4.06 -12.78
N ALA A 44 29.85 -3.78 -11.96
CA ALA A 44 29.82 -4.12 -10.53
C ALA A 44 28.73 -3.33 -9.78
N HIS A 45 28.13 -2.32 -10.41
CA HIS A 45 27.02 -1.52 -9.86
C HIS A 45 25.73 -1.78 -10.67
N PRO A 46 25.09 -2.94 -10.52
CA PRO A 46 23.98 -3.37 -11.39
C PRO A 46 22.71 -2.52 -11.27
N LYS A 47 22.61 -1.68 -10.25
CA LYS A 47 21.48 -0.75 -10.11
C LYS A 47 21.70 0.54 -10.90
N VAL A 48 22.90 0.75 -11.42
CA VAL A 48 23.27 1.98 -12.14
C VAL A 48 23.49 1.69 -13.61
N TRP A 49 24.26 0.65 -13.94
CA TRP A 49 24.60 0.28 -15.32
C TRP A 49 24.31 -1.18 -15.60
N ILE A 50 23.78 -1.43 -16.79
CA ILE A 50 23.61 -2.80 -17.32
C ILE A 50 24.18 -2.87 -18.73
N ARG A 51 24.40 -4.07 -19.22
CA ARG A 51 24.77 -4.28 -20.61
C ARG A 51 23.54 -4.02 -21.51
N ALA A 52 23.77 -3.44 -22.68
CA ALA A 52 22.69 -3.11 -23.61
C ALA A 52 21.88 -4.35 -24.01
N ASP A 53 22.54 -5.51 -24.15
CA ASP A 53 21.86 -6.77 -24.51
C ASP A 53 21.00 -7.35 -23.39
N GLU A 54 21.13 -6.83 -22.16
CA GLU A 54 20.32 -7.24 -21.01
C GLU A 54 19.12 -6.32 -20.78
N LEU A 55 18.99 -5.25 -21.56
CA LEU A 55 17.95 -4.23 -21.34
C LEU A 55 16.53 -4.81 -21.38
N ALA A 56 16.24 -5.67 -22.35
CA ALA A 56 14.90 -6.24 -22.50
C ALA A 56 14.49 -7.06 -21.26
N GLY A 57 15.39 -7.93 -20.79
CA GLY A 57 15.14 -8.73 -19.59
C GLY A 57 15.01 -7.86 -18.33
N TRP A 58 15.85 -6.83 -18.22
CA TRP A 58 15.77 -5.88 -17.11
C TRP A 58 14.43 -5.15 -17.12
N ALA A 59 13.98 -4.67 -18.28
CA ALA A 59 12.70 -3.94 -18.40
C ALA A 59 11.51 -4.84 -18.02
N GLU A 60 11.52 -6.10 -18.46
CA GLU A 60 10.49 -7.07 -18.10
C GLU A 60 10.46 -7.32 -16.59
N GLU A 61 11.63 -7.44 -15.97
CA GLU A 61 11.74 -7.64 -14.52
C GLU A 61 11.18 -6.41 -13.76
N GLN A 62 11.52 -5.19 -14.22
CA GLN A 62 11.01 -3.97 -13.60
C GLN A 62 9.49 -3.88 -13.72
N GLU A 63 8.93 -4.28 -14.86
CA GLU A 63 7.48 -4.33 -15.07
C GLU A 63 6.81 -5.29 -14.11
N ARG A 64 7.37 -6.49 -13.93
CA ARG A 64 6.83 -7.46 -12.95
C ARG A 64 6.88 -6.94 -11.53
N LEU A 65 7.99 -6.33 -11.14
CA LEU A 65 8.14 -5.75 -9.80
C LEU A 65 7.17 -4.61 -9.57
N ASN A 66 6.98 -3.75 -10.56
CA ASN A 66 6.03 -2.64 -10.48
C ASN A 66 4.59 -3.14 -10.37
N GLU A 67 4.23 -4.16 -11.15
CA GLU A 67 2.89 -4.77 -11.09
C GLU A 67 2.63 -5.43 -9.74
N ALA A 68 3.61 -6.19 -9.22
CA ALA A 68 3.50 -6.80 -7.90
C ALA A 68 3.35 -5.75 -6.80
N ARG A 69 4.09 -4.65 -6.88
CA ARG A 69 3.97 -3.55 -5.93
C ARG A 69 2.60 -2.89 -6.00
N ARG A 70 2.09 -2.64 -7.21
CA ARG A 70 0.77 -2.05 -7.41
C ARG A 70 -0.32 -2.92 -6.80
N LEU A 71 -0.28 -4.23 -7.04
CA LEU A 71 -1.24 -5.17 -6.47
C LEU A 71 -1.15 -5.22 -4.95
N ALA A 72 0.07 -5.20 -4.40
CA ALA A 72 0.27 -5.19 -2.95
C ALA A 72 -0.27 -3.90 -2.31
N GLU A 73 -0.06 -2.75 -2.96
CA GLU A 73 -0.59 -1.46 -2.50
C GLU A 73 -2.12 -1.45 -2.53
N GLU A 74 -2.74 -1.95 -3.60
CA GLU A 74 -4.20 -2.06 -3.71
C GLU A 74 -4.77 -2.95 -2.62
N GLU A 75 -4.15 -4.09 -2.36
CA GLU A 75 -4.58 -5.00 -1.30
C GLU A 75 -4.44 -4.37 0.08
N ALA A 76 -3.30 -3.68 0.34
CA ALA A 76 -3.10 -2.98 1.60
C ALA A 76 -4.14 -1.88 1.81
N GLU A 77 -4.48 -1.14 0.77
CA GLU A 77 -5.50 -0.10 0.81
C GLU A 77 -6.89 -0.69 1.11
N ARG A 78 -7.22 -1.81 0.46
CA ARG A 78 -8.49 -2.51 0.70
C ARG A 78 -8.58 -3.00 2.15
N LEU A 79 -7.52 -3.61 2.67
CA LEU A 79 -7.48 -4.07 4.05
C LEU A 79 -7.56 -2.92 5.05
N ALA A 80 -6.89 -1.79 4.75
CA ALA A 80 -6.95 -0.61 5.59
C ALA A 80 -8.37 -0.02 5.62
N GLU A 81 -9.07 -0.03 4.48
CA GLU A 81 -10.46 0.44 4.40
C GLU A 81 -11.40 -0.46 5.18
N GLU A 82 -11.23 -1.78 5.07
CA GLU A 82 -12.01 -2.74 5.85
C GLU A 82 -11.81 -2.53 7.36
N GLU A 83 -10.56 -2.28 7.78
CA GLU A 83 -10.24 -1.97 9.17
C GLU A 83 -10.91 -0.67 9.65
N ARG A 84 -10.86 0.36 8.82
CA ARG A 84 -11.52 1.64 9.15
C ARG A 84 -13.03 1.45 9.34
N GLN A 85 -13.65 0.67 8.46
CA GLN A 85 -15.10 0.41 8.54
C GLN A 85 -15.46 -0.40 9.78
N LYS A 86 -14.61 -1.36 10.17
CA LYS A 86 -14.81 -2.13 11.39
C LYS A 86 -14.71 -1.26 12.64
N ARG A 87 -13.86 -0.24 12.63
CA ARG A 87 -13.67 0.68 13.75
C ARG A 87 -14.67 1.84 13.75
N ASP A 88 -15.32 2.09 12.62
CA ASP A 88 -16.28 3.17 12.49
C ASP A 88 -17.51 2.86 13.34
N MET A 89 -17.79 3.74 14.31
CA MET A 89 -18.90 3.60 15.24
C MET A 89 -20.06 4.54 14.90
N HIS A 90 -20.06 5.10 13.70
CA HIS A 90 -21.13 5.98 13.26
C HIS A 90 -22.38 5.15 12.92
N CYS A 91 -23.52 5.55 13.51
CA CYS A 91 -24.79 4.86 13.38
C CYS A 91 -25.90 5.77 12.84
N GLY A 92 -25.68 6.39 11.68
CA GLY A 92 -26.66 7.24 11.02
C GLY A 92 -27.21 8.33 11.95
N VAL A 93 -28.54 8.33 12.11
CA VAL A 93 -29.23 9.34 12.94
C VAL A 93 -28.84 9.30 14.44
N TYR A 94 -28.30 8.17 14.89
CA TYR A 94 -27.86 8.02 16.28
C TYR A 94 -26.43 8.55 16.53
N GLY A 95 -25.73 8.95 15.46
CA GLY A 95 -24.40 9.51 15.52
C GLY A 95 -23.32 8.50 15.84
N ASP A 96 -22.22 8.98 16.37
CA ASP A 96 -21.05 8.18 16.74
C ASP A 96 -21.20 7.65 18.16
N ILE A 97 -21.26 6.31 18.29
CA ILE A 97 -21.37 5.65 19.59
C ILE A 97 -20.01 5.23 20.16
N GLY A 98 -18.91 5.62 19.53
CA GLY A 98 -17.56 5.19 19.89
C GLY A 98 -17.10 5.60 21.28
N ARG A 99 -17.69 6.64 21.85
CA ARG A 99 -17.33 7.16 23.17
C ARG A 99 -18.36 6.87 24.27
N LEU A 100 -19.43 6.13 23.94
CA LEU A 100 -20.47 5.84 24.93
C LEU A 100 -19.98 4.79 25.94
N THR A 101 -20.33 5.02 27.20
CA THR A 101 -20.08 4.05 28.27
C THR A 101 -21.06 2.89 28.19
N SER A 102 -20.81 1.81 28.96
CA SER A 102 -21.73 0.68 29.04
C SER A 102 -23.13 1.11 29.45
N ALA A 103 -23.25 2.02 30.42
CA ALA A 103 -24.55 2.55 30.87
C ALA A 103 -25.25 3.34 29.76
N GLN A 104 -24.50 4.17 29.02
CA GLN A 104 -25.05 4.96 27.93
C GLN A 104 -25.49 4.07 26.78
N LEU A 105 -24.72 3.02 26.47
CA LEU A 105 -25.08 2.04 25.45
C LEU A 105 -26.36 1.30 25.82
N ARG A 106 -26.48 0.89 27.08
CA ARG A 106 -27.71 0.23 27.57
C ARG A 106 -28.93 1.14 27.43
N THR A 107 -28.80 2.41 27.80
CA THR A 107 -29.87 3.39 27.64
C THR A 107 -30.25 3.57 26.19
N LEU A 108 -29.28 3.59 25.28
CA LEU A 108 -29.53 3.69 23.85
C LEU A 108 -30.27 2.44 23.33
N VAL A 109 -29.85 1.26 23.76
CA VAL A 109 -30.53 -0.01 23.38
C VAL A 109 -31.98 -0.02 23.84
N GLU A 110 -32.22 0.38 25.09
CA GLU A 110 -33.60 0.46 25.63
C GLU A 110 -34.43 1.50 24.91
N GLY A 111 -33.86 2.68 24.65
CA GLY A 111 -34.56 3.77 23.99
C GLY A 111 -34.90 3.51 22.53
N THR A 112 -34.09 2.71 21.84
CA THR A 112 -34.30 2.36 20.44
C THR A 112 -35.01 1.00 20.27
N GLU A 113 -35.36 0.35 21.38
CA GLU A 113 -36.04 -0.94 21.38
C GLU A 113 -35.30 -2.03 20.59
N LEU A 114 -33.97 -2.04 20.69
CA LEU A 114 -33.17 -3.07 20.05
C LEU A 114 -33.35 -4.42 20.76
N ASN A 115 -33.59 -5.46 19.99
CA ASN A 115 -33.77 -6.80 20.53
C ASN A 115 -32.45 -7.58 20.53
N ILE A 116 -31.53 -7.13 21.40
CA ILE A 116 -30.23 -7.77 21.55
C ILE A 116 -29.99 -8.13 23.01
N GLN A 117 -29.10 -9.11 23.24
CA GLN A 117 -28.72 -9.51 24.56
C GLN A 117 -28.00 -8.35 25.30
N PRO A 118 -28.23 -8.17 26.61
CA PRO A 118 -27.48 -7.18 27.36
C PRO A 118 -25.99 -7.55 27.42
N GLN A 119 -25.18 -6.58 27.81
CA GLN A 119 -23.74 -6.80 27.96
C GLN A 119 -23.49 -7.95 28.94
N GLY A 120 -22.68 -8.92 28.49
CA GLY A 120 -22.29 -10.05 29.35
C GLY A 120 -21.37 -9.64 30.47
N SER A 121 -21.31 -10.44 31.54
CA SER A 121 -20.48 -10.13 32.70
C SER A 121 -18.99 -10.10 32.41
N GLN A 122 -18.55 -10.80 31.38
CA GLN A 122 -17.14 -10.84 30.94
C GLN A 122 -16.96 -10.15 29.57
N GLU A 123 -18.01 -9.62 29.02
CA GLU A 123 -17.94 -8.90 27.74
C GLU A 123 -17.38 -7.51 27.95
N LYS A 124 -16.32 -7.17 27.20
CA LYS A 124 -15.73 -5.84 27.24
C LYS A 124 -16.68 -4.83 26.56
N VAL A 125 -16.62 -3.58 27.01
CA VAL A 125 -17.45 -2.50 26.43
C VAL A 125 -17.24 -2.37 24.93
N ASP A 126 -16.03 -2.59 24.43
CA ASP A 126 -15.75 -2.50 22.99
C ASP A 126 -16.51 -3.57 22.20
N ALA A 127 -16.56 -4.79 22.70
CA ALA A 127 -17.32 -5.88 22.07
C ALA A 127 -18.83 -5.61 22.10
N TYR A 128 -19.35 -5.13 23.22
CA TYR A 128 -20.73 -4.74 23.35
C TYR A 128 -21.08 -3.59 22.41
N ARG A 129 -20.21 -2.59 22.31
CA ARG A 129 -20.39 -1.46 21.40
C ARG A 129 -20.52 -1.91 19.95
N LEU A 130 -19.73 -2.88 19.53
CA LEU A 130 -19.81 -3.45 18.18
C LEU A 130 -21.17 -4.10 17.93
N ARG A 131 -21.69 -4.86 18.90
CA ARG A 131 -23.02 -5.47 18.79
C ARG A 131 -24.10 -4.44 18.68
N VAL A 132 -24.02 -3.37 19.49
CA VAL A 132 -24.97 -2.26 19.44
C VAL A 132 -24.91 -1.56 18.09
N ARG A 133 -23.70 -1.28 17.59
CA ARG A 133 -23.50 -0.67 16.27
C ARG A 133 -24.17 -1.49 15.18
N ASP A 134 -23.91 -2.79 15.16
CA ASP A 134 -24.44 -3.66 14.11
C ASP A 134 -25.95 -3.75 14.17
N ALA A 135 -26.51 -3.82 15.36
CA ALA A 135 -27.98 -3.84 15.55
C ALA A 135 -28.63 -2.52 15.13
N LEU A 136 -28.02 -1.38 15.45
CA LEU A 136 -28.52 -0.07 15.04
C LEU A 136 -28.47 0.09 13.51
N ARG A 137 -27.39 -0.33 12.88
CA ARG A 137 -27.24 -0.28 11.42
C ARG A 137 -28.25 -1.16 10.74
N ALA A 138 -28.51 -2.34 11.27
CA ALA A 138 -29.54 -3.25 10.75
C ALA A 138 -30.94 -2.64 10.85
N LYS A 139 -31.23 -2.00 11.99
CA LYS A 139 -32.52 -1.32 12.20
C LYS A 139 -32.72 -0.15 11.23
N ILE A 140 -31.68 0.67 11.03
CA ILE A 140 -31.69 1.78 10.07
C ILE A 140 -31.95 1.25 8.66
N GLY A 141 -31.25 0.20 8.25
CA GLY A 141 -31.43 -0.43 6.94
C GLY A 141 -32.86 -0.95 6.74
N GLN A 142 -33.46 -1.53 7.76
CA GLN A 142 -34.86 -1.98 7.71
C GLN A 142 -35.82 -0.82 7.55
N GLU A 143 -35.60 0.27 8.26
CA GLU A 143 -36.43 1.47 8.18
C GLU A 143 -36.37 2.14 6.80
N GLU A 144 -35.13 2.17 6.20
CA GLU A 144 -34.94 2.72 4.86
C GLU A 144 -35.57 1.89 3.77
N ASN A 145 -35.72 0.58 3.97
CA ASN A 145 -36.30 -0.35 3.01
C ASN A 145 -37.81 -0.59 3.20
N ALA A 146 -38.39 0.05 4.19
CA ALA A 146 -39.83 -0.09 4.50
C ALA A 146 -40.72 0.77 3.61
#